data_734ef53aaafb7913328ab10c9ab5b788
#
_entry.id   734ef53aaafb7913328ab10c9ab5b788
#
_cell.length_a   1.000
_cell.length_b   1.000
_cell.length_c   1.000
_cell.angle_alpha   90.00
_cell.angle_beta   90.00
_cell.angle_gamma   90.00
#
_symmetry.space_group_name_H-M   'P 1'
#
loop_
_entity.id
_entity.type
_entity.pdbx_description
1 polymer ?
#
loop_
_entity_poly.entity_id
_entity_poly.type
_entity_poly.pdbx_seq_one_letter_code
_entity_poly.pdbx_strand_id
1 'polypeptide(L)'
;MMGNTVGSQRNLTKRQKGILIGTLFGDGCLEKNGKNVRLRIEHGLKQKNYLLWKYNELRNLVAGKPRLVVGAVDNRTGKSYKRWHFSTFSLPKLNVYWYKFYRHKQKKIPKDILGLLKSPLSLAVWFMDDGYKRNDCDALRINTDSFNDDEQKIVQKCLMRNFGIKSKLHRKGRYWNIYIPNSEAKKFCKIIKPFIIAELKYKISLTP
;
A
#
# COMPACT_ATOMS: atom_id res chain seq x y z
N MET A 1 -14.16 30.41 21.50
CA MET A 1 -13.47 29.16 21.10
C MET A 1 -14.26 28.51 19.97
N MET A 2 -13.93 28.81 18.71
CA MET A 2 -14.58 28.18 17.57
C MET A 2 -13.88 26.84 17.28
N GLY A 3 -14.51 25.75 17.71
CA GLY A 3 -14.00 24.40 17.53
C GLY A 3 -14.02 23.98 16.05
N ASN A 4 -12.90 23.47 15.59
CA ASN A 4 -12.59 22.97 14.27
C ASN A 4 -13.57 21.87 13.77
N THR A 5 -14.72 22.25 13.23
CA THR A 5 -15.68 21.35 12.55
C THR A 5 -15.31 21.01 11.10
N VAL A 6 -14.18 21.48 10.59
CA VAL A 6 -13.76 21.34 9.18
C VAL A 6 -13.36 19.90 8.81
N GLY A 7 -13.07 19.02 9.79
CA GLY A 7 -12.61 17.65 9.53
C GLY A 7 -13.71 16.59 9.32
N SER A 8 -14.93 16.82 9.79
CA SER A 8 -15.97 15.78 9.86
C SER A 8 -16.66 15.49 8.51
N GLN A 9 -16.63 16.40 7.56
CA GLN A 9 -17.35 16.29 6.27
C GLN A 9 -16.51 15.80 5.08
N ARG A 10 -15.23 15.52 5.25
CA ARG A 10 -14.34 15.09 4.14
C ARG A 10 -14.59 13.64 3.76
N ASN A 11 -15.42 13.43 2.76
CA ASN A 11 -15.71 12.11 2.20
C ASN A 11 -14.57 11.62 1.30
N LEU A 12 -14.19 10.35 1.44
CA LEU A 12 -13.32 9.66 0.50
C LEU A 12 -14.07 9.39 -0.80
N THR A 13 -13.55 9.85 -1.94
CA THR A 13 -14.06 9.44 -3.25
C THR A 13 -13.77 7.94 -3.48
N LYS A 14 -14.42 7.34 -4.49
CA LYS A 14 -14.16 5.95 -4.89
C LYS A 14 -12.67 5.74 -5.24
N ARG A 15 -12.05 6.71 -5.94
CA ARG A 15 -10.64 6.70 -6.30
C ARG A 15 -9.75 6.76 -5.06
N GLN A 16 -10.01 7.68 -4.15
CA GLN A 16 -9.27 7.82 -2.89
C GLN A 16 -9.38 6.59 -1.99
N LYS A 17 -10.55 5.94 -1.93
CA LYS A 17 -10.71 4.65 -1.25
C LYS A 17 -9.81 3.58 -1.88
N GLY A 18 -9.74 3.53 -3.21
CA GLY A 18 -8.85 2.60 -3.91
C GLY A 18 -7.38 2.81 -3.53
N ILE A 19 -6.91 4.06 -3.52
CA ILE A 19 -5.55 4.42 -3.13
C ILE A 19 -5.29 4.10 -1.66
N LEU A 20 -6.22 4.46 -0.77
CA LEU A 20 -6.13 4.15 0.66
C LEU A 20 -5.95 2.64 0.88
N ILE A 21 -6.80 1.82 0.26
CA ILE A 21 -6.74 0.36 0.42
C ILE A 21 -5.41 -0.19 -0.08
N GLY A 22 -4.98 0.17 -1.30
CA GLY A 22 -3.69 -0.29 -1.82
C GLY A 22 -2.51 0.14 -0.93
N THR A 23 -2.52 1.39 -0.45
CA THR A 23 -1.52 1.93 0.47
C THR A 23 -1.53 1.20 1.83
N LEU A 24 -2.69 0.77 2.32
CA LEU A 24 -2.78 0.01 3.57
C LEU A 24 -2.30 -1.44 3.43
N PHE A 25 -2.40 -2.03 2.25
CA PHE A 25 -1.74 -3.32 1.98
C PHE A 25 -0.23 -3.17 1.86
N GLY A 26 0.24 -2.04 1.34
CA GLY A 26 1.66 -1.69 1.18
C GLY A 26 2.24 -0.88 2.35
N ASP A 27 2.98 0.18 2.00
CA ASP A 27 3.84 0.96 2.90
C ASP A 27 3.08 1.90 3.85
N GLY A 28 1.78 2.13 3.64
CA GLY A 28 1.01 3.08 4.45
C GLY A 28 0.71 2.57 5.85
N CYS A 29 0.67 3.50 6.80
CA CYS A 29 0.37 3.23 8.19
C CYS A 29 -0.80 4.09 8.67
N LEU A 30 -1.73 3.48 9.39
CA LEU A 30 -2.72 4.23 10.15
C LEU A 30 -2.19 4.50 11.57
N GLU A 31 -2.43 5.67 12.08
CA GLU A 31 -2.03 6.07 13.43
C GLU A 31 -3.21 6.67 14.19
N LYS A 32 -3.40 6.23 15.44
CA LYS A 32 -4.31 6.91 16.35
C LYS A 32 -3.77 8.30 16.68
N ASN A 33 -4.63 9.31 16.57
CA ASN A 33 -4.33 10.68 16.94
C ASN A 33 -5.57 11.29 17.63
N GLY A 34 -5.59 11.27 18.95
CA GLY A 34 -6.77 11.52 19.75
C GLY A 34 -7.87 10.46 19.53
N LYS A 35 -9.10 10.90 19.34
CA LYS A 35 -10.27 10.03 19.13
C LYS A 35 -10.33 9.39 17.73
N ASN A 36 -9.55 9.92 16.78
CA ASN A 36 -9.61 9.51 15.38
C ASN A 36 -8.26 8.97 14.89
N VAL A 37 -8.27 8.49 13.65
CA VAL A 37 -7.12 7.90 12.98
C VAL A 37 -6.71 8.79 11.80
N ARG A 38 -5.40 8.91 11.57
CA ARG A 38 -4.82 9.50 10.37
C ARG A 38 -4.05 8.46 9.56
N LEU A 39 -4.01 8.65 8.25
CA LEU A 39 -3.12 7.90 7.37
C LEU A 39 -1.77 8.61 7.32
N ARG A 40 -0.69 7.88 7.58
CA ARG A 40 0.69 8.31 7.37
C ARG A 40 1.29 7.59 6.19
N ILE A 41 1.95 8.33 5.31
CA ILE A 41 2.66 7.80 4.14
C ILE A 41 4.09 8.33 4.17
N GLU A 42 5.04 7.41 4.02
CA GLU A 42 6.46 7.70 3.95
C GLU A 42 7.10 6.92 2.80
N HIS A 43 7.97 7.58 2.05
CA HIS A 43 8.76 6.95 0.99
C HIS A 43 10.20 7.47 1.01
N GLY A 44 11.14 6.63 0.61
CA GLY A 44 12.55 7.01 0.48
C GLY A 44 12.79 8.11 -0.56
N LEU A 45 13.99 8.72 -0.55
CA LEU A 45 14.31 9.87 -1.41
C LEU A 45 14.04 9.59 -2.89
N LYS A 46 14.37 8.39 -3.37
CA LYS A 46 14.18 7.98 -4.78
C LYS A 46 12.70 7.86 -5.18
N GLN A 47 11.78 7.76 -4.23
CA GLN A 47 10.35 7.62 -4.45
C GLN A 47 9.57 8.93 -4.20
N LYS A 48 10.25 10.09 -4.24
CA LYS A 48 9.63 11.41 -4.03
C LYS A 48 8.42 11.62 -4.94
N ASN A 49 8.55 11.36 -6.23
CA ASN A 49 7.48 11.58 -7.20
C ASN A 49 6.26 10.67 -6.93
N TYR A 50 6.51 9.43 -6.49
CA TYR A 50 5.41 8.54 -6.08
C TYR A 50 4.69 9.04 -4.83
N LEU A 51 5.41 9.55 -3.85
CA LEU A 51 4.81 10.19 -2.69
C LEU A 51 4.00 11.44 -3.07
N LEU A 52 4.53 12.29 -3.97
CA LEU A 52 3.84 13.47 -4.47
C LEU A 52 2.58 13.11 -5.25
N TRP A 53 2.60 12.02 -6.03
CA TRP A 53 1.40 11.50 -6.68
C TRP A 53 0.33 11.11 -5.64
N LYS A 54 0.67 10.31 -4.62
CA LYS A 54 -0.27 9.97 -3.53
C LYS A 54 -0.80 11.22 -2.81
N TYR A 55 0.08 12.20 -2.57
CA TYR A 55 -0.30 13.46 -1.96
C TYR A 55 -1.34 14.23 -2.79
N ASN A 56 -1.12 14.35 -4.10
CA ASN A 56 -2.04 15.04 -5.00
C ASN A 56 -3.42 14.34 -5.05
N GLU A 57 -3.44 13.02 -5.14
CA GLU A 57 -4.66 12.22 -5.11
C GLU A 57 -5.45 12.38 -3.79
N LEU A 58 -4.75 12.58 -2.69
CA LEU A 58 -5.35 12.73 -1.35
C LEU A 58 -5.39 14.18 -0.86
N ARG A 59 -5.14 15.17 -1.74
CA ARG A 59 -4.87 16.57 -1.39
C ARG A 59 -5.89 17.19 -0.44
N ASN A 60 -7.17 16.96 -0.65
CA ASN A 60 -8.26 17.49 0.18
C ASN A 60 -8.34 16.83 1.58
N LEU A 61 -7.63 15.72 1.79
CA LEU A 61 -7.60 14.98 3.05
C LEU A 61 -6.33 15.25 3.85
N VAL A 62 -5.36 15.99 3.30
CA VAL A 62 -4.02 16.17 3.90
C VAL A 62 -3.94 17.48 4.68
N ALA A 63 -3.31 17.42 5.85
CA ALA A 63 -3.17 18.56 6.75
C ALA A 63 -2.10 19.58 6.32
N GLY A 64 -1.08 19.14 5.58
CA GLY A 64 0.04 20.02 5.20
C GLY A 64 0.80 19.49 3.99
N LYS A 65 1.79 20.26 3.50
CA LYS A 65 2.65 19.85 2.38
C LYS A 65 3.55 18.67 2.78
N PRO A 66 3.94 17.81 1.83
CA PRO A 66 4.98 16.80 2.05
C PRO A 66 6.28 17.45 2.52
N ARG A 67 6.93 16.81 3.47
CA ARG A 67 8.19 17.28 4.06
C ARG A 67 9.23 16.17 4.11
N LEU A 68 10.48 16.56 4.09
CA LEU A 68 11.60 15.66 4.31
C LEU A 68 11.77 15.47 5.83
N VAL A 69 11.87 14.22 6.25
CA VAL A 69 12.15 13.87 7.66
C VAL A 69 13.33 12.92 7.72
N VAL A 70 14.08 13.03 8.83
CA VAL A 70 15.14 12.07 9.16
C VAL A 70 14.52 11.03 10.07
N GLY A 71 14.61 9.76 9.68
CA GLY A 71 14.14 8.65 10.51
C GLY A 71 15.01 8.47 11.76
N ALA A 72 14.48 7.73 12.74
CA ALA A 72 15.29 7.25 13.85
C ALA A 72 16.48 6.43 13.34
N VAL A 73 17.51 6.31 14.16
CA VAL A 73 18.66 5.44 13.87
C VAL A 73 18.13 3.98 13.76
N ASP A 74 18.45 3.33 12.64
CA ASP A 74 18.19 1.90 12.47
C ASP A 74 19.22 1.12 13.29
N ASN A 75 18.76 0.47 14.36
CA ASN A 75 19.64 -0.27 15.30
C ASN A 75 20.47 -1.36 14.61
N ARG A 76 20.03 -1.87 13.45
CA ARG A 76 20.74 -2.89 12.70
C ARG A 76 21.90 -2.32 11.88
N THR A 77 21.78 -1.09 11.38
CA THR A 77 22.77 -0.48 10.48
C THR A 77 23.49 0.71 11.10
N GLY A 78 23.05 1.22 12.24
CA GLY A 78 23.56 2.43 12.88
C GLY A 78 23.30 3.71 12.09
N LYS A 79 22.46 3.68 11.05
CA LYS A 79 22.24 4.80 10.12
C LYS A 79 20.82 5.36 10.24
N SER A 80 20.71 6.67 10.09
CA SER A 80 19.44 7.35 9.88
C SER A 80 19.20 7.58 8.40
N TYR A 81 17.97 7.38 7.96
CA TYR A 81 17.58 7.53 6.56
C TYR A 81 16.61 8.69 6.39
N LYS A 82 16.89 9.55 5.40
CA LYS A 82 15.96 10.60 4.99
C LYS A 82 14.81 10.01 4.19
N ARG A 83 13.59 10.46 4.47
CA ARG A 83 12.37 10.05 3.77
C ARG A 83 11.41 11.21 3.60
N TRP A 84 10.66 11.20 2.52
CA TRP A 84 9.53 12.10 2.32
C TRP A 84 8.33 11.58 3.09
N HIS A 85 7.57 12.51 3.66
CA HIS A 85 6.47 12.19 4.55
C HIS A 85 5.31 13.16 4.36
N PHE A 86 4.08 12.65 4.45
CA PHE A 86 2.87 13.43 4.75
C PHE A 86 1.86 12.60 5.54
N SER A 87 0.92 13.29 6.19
CA SER A 87 -0.20 12.65 6.88
C SER A 87 -1.53 13.33 6.50
N THR A 88 -2.59 12.56 6.52
CA THR A 88 -3.94 13.11 6.42
C THR A 88 -4.34 13.80 7.72
N PHE A 89 -5.44 14.54 7.69
CA PHE A 89 -6.17 14.89 8.90
C PHE A 89 -6.57 13.60 9.63
N SER A 90 -6.81 13.72 10.94
CA SER A 90 -7.43 12.66 11.73
C SER A 90 -8.93 12.62 11.41
N LEU A 91 -9.36 11.57 10.73
CA LEU A 91 -10.70 11.46 10.18
C LEU A 91 -11.47 10.30 10.83
N PRO A 92 -12.69 10.51 11.35
CA PRO A 92 -13.53 9.44 11.89
C PRO A 92 -13.72 8.28 10.91
N LYS A 93 -13.79 8.59 9.61
CA LYS A 93 -13.95 7.60 8.52
C LYS A 93 -12.75 6.66 8.34
N LEU A 94 -11.57 7.01 8.87
CA LEU A 94 -10.41 6.12 8.88
C LEU A 94 -10.44 5.13 10.05
N ASN A 95 -11.26 5.37 11.08
CA ASN A 95 -11.33 4.48 12.22
C ASN A 95 -11.77 3.07 11.82
N VAL A 96 -12.70 2.93 10.87
CA VAL A 96 -13.15 1.61 10.38
C VAL A 96 -11.99 0.80 9.78
N TYR A 97 -11.06 1.46 9.07
CA TYR A 97 -9.90 0.78 8.50
C TYR A 97 -8.88 0.41 9.58
N TRP A 98 -8.74 1.22 10.63
CA TRP A 98 -7.92 0.82 11.77
C TRP A 98 -8.41 -0.49 12.37
N TYR A 99 -9.70 -0.62 12.68
CA TYR A 99 -10.25 -1.85 13.24
C TYR A 99 -10.18 -3.04 12.29
N LYS A 100 -10.17 -2.81 10.99
CA LYS A 100 -10.03 -3.87 9.98
C LYS A 100 -8.58 -4.35 9.83
N PHE A 101 -7.61 -3.41 9.78
CA PHE A 101 -6.22 -3.69 9.45
C PHE A 101 -5.31 -3.89 10.68
N TYR A 102 -5.75 -3.58 11.88
CA TYR A 102 -4.87 -3.66 13.05
C TYR A 102 -5.45 -4.55 14.16
N ARG A 103 -4.57 -5.38 14.76
CA ARG A 103 -4.81 -6.17 15.96
C ARG A 103 -3.62 -5.99 16.90
N HIS A 104 -3.84 -5.57 18.14
CA HIS A 104 -2.77 -5.29 19.11
C HIS A 104 -1.67 -4.39 18.54
N LYS A 105 -2.05 -3.31 17.82
CA LYS A 105 -1.17 -2.37 17.10
C LYS A 105 -0.35 -2.99 15.95
N GLN A 106 -0.49 -4.27 15.66
CA GLN A 106 0.12 -4.92 14.51
C GLN A 106 -0.80 -4.88 13.30
N LYS A 107 -0.23 -4.57 12.14
CA LYS A 107 -0.94 -4.61 10.86
C LYS A 107 -1.21 -6.05 10.45
N LYS A 108 -2.45 -6.34 10.05
CA LYS A 108 -2.93 -7.68 9.69
C LYS A 108 -3.79 -7.61 8.43
N ILE A 109 -3.91 -8.74 7.74
CA ILE A 109 -4.84 -8.87 6.63
C ILE A 109 -6.28 -8.84 7.17
N PRO A 110 -7.14 -7.95 6.63
CA PRO A 110 -8.55 -7.91 7.02
C PRO A 110 -9.28 -9.21 6.66
N LYS A 111 -10.15 -9.69 7.53
CA LYS A 111 -10.99 -10.87 7.24
C LYS A 111 -11.86 -10.68 6.00
N ASP A 112 -12.31 -9.45 5.74
CA ASP A 112 -13.13 -9.05 4.59
C ASP A 112 -12.32 -8.52 3.40
N ILE A 113 -11.06 -8.97 3.25
CA ILE A 113 -10.16 -8.56 2.15
C ILE A 113 -10.81 -8.68 0.77
N LEU A 114 -11.63 -9.71 0.55
CA LEU A 114 -12.37 -9.91 -0.70
C LEU A 114 -13.32 -8.74 -1.01
N GLY A 115 -13.84 -8.09 0.01
CA GLY A 115 -14.67 -6.89 -0.10
C GLY A 115 -13.87 -5.60 -0.28
N LEU A 116 -12.63 -5.55 0.20
CA LEU A 116 -11.77 -4.38 0.20
C LEU A 116 -10.88 -4.30 -1.05
N LEU A 117 -10.12 -5.34 -1.36
CA LEU A 117 -9.19 -5.37 -2.50
C LEU A 117 -9.90 -5.79 -3.80
N LYS A 118 -10.81 -4.94 -4.30
CA LYS A 118 -11.58 -5.19 -5.53
C LYS A 118 -11.14 -4.33 -6.72
N SER A 119 -10.53 -3.18 -6.45
CA SER A 119 -10.19 -2.22 -7.48
C SER A 119 -8.84 -2.52 -8.10
N PRO A 120 -8.71 -2.55 -9.45
CA PRO A 120 -7.41 -2.58 -10.12
C PRO A 120 -6.46 -1.47 -9.65
N LEU A 121 -6.99 -0.28 -9.31
CA LEU A 121 -6.21 0.81 -8.73
C LEU A 121 -5.62 0.41 -7.36
N SER A 122 -6.40 -0.27 -6.49
CA SER A 122 -5.88 -0.71 -5.19
C SER A 122 -4.78 -1.75 -5.36
N LEU A 123 -4.94 -2.68 -6.31
CA LEU A 123 -3.92 -3.67 -6.64
C LEU A 123 -2.65 -3.01 -7.20
N ALA A 124 -2.82 -2.01 -8.09
CA ALA A 124 -1.70 -1.23 -8.64
C ALA A 124 -0.93 -0.48 -7.56
N VAL A 125 -1.63 0.21 -6.64
CA VAL A 125 -0.99 0.96 -5.55
C VAL A 125 -0.23 0.00 -4.63
N TRP A 126 -0.81 -1.13 -4.25
CA TRP A 126 -0.12 -2.14 -3.47
C TRP A 126 1.11 -2.68 -4.20
N PHE A 127 1.00 -2.98 -5.51
CA PHE A 127 2.14 -3.42 -6.31
C PHE A 127 3.21 -2.32 -6.47
N MET A 128 2.85 -1.07 -6.58
CA MET A 128 3.81 0.05 -6.60
C MET A 128 4.59 0.16 -5.29
N ASP A 129 3.96 -0.11 -4.16
CA ASP A 129 4.63 -0.16 -2.84
C ASP A 129 5.57 -1.38 -2.76
N ASP A 130 5.04 -2.59 -2.77
CA ASP A 130 5.72 -3.83 -2.39
C ASP A 130 6.09 -4.75 -3.55
N GLY A 131 5.60 -4.45 -4.76
CA GLY A 131 5.79 -5.29 -5.92
C GLY A 131 7.09 -5.03 -6.67
N TYR A 132 7.61 -6.07 -7.32
CA TYR A 132 8.72 -5.97 -8.26
C TYR A 132 8.70 -7.11 -9.29
N LYS A 133 9.31 -6.86 -10.45
CA LYS A 133 9.61 -7.87 -11.45
C LYS A 133 10.93 -8.56 -11.08
N ARG A 134 11.04 -9.85 -11.32
CA ARG A 134 12.32 -10.57 -11.19
C ARG A 134 13.28 -10.13 -12.30
N ASN A 135 14.58 -10.22 -12.01
CA ASN A 135 15.62 -9.85 -12.98
C ASN A 135 15.92 -10.98 -13.98
N ASP A 136 15.63 -12.23 -13.58
CA ASP A 136 15.95 -13.46 -14.32
C ASP A 136 14.78 -13.99 -15.15
N CYS A 137 13.58 -13.46 -14.95
CA CYS A 137 12.40 -13.86 -15.70
C CYS A 137 11.27 -12.85 -15.54
N ASP A 138 10.17 -13.03 -16.30
CA ASP A 138 9.02 -12.13 -16.26
C ASP A 138 8.05 -12.38 -15.09
N ALA A 139 8.39 -13.26 -14.17
CA ALA A 139 7.57 -13.44 -12.98
C ALA A 139 7.64 -12.20 -12.07
N LEU A 140 6.54 -11.97 -11.36
CA LEU A 140 6.43 -10.85 -10.43
C LEU A 140 6.38 -11.35 -9.00
N ARG A 141 6.76 -10.49 -8.07
CA ARG A 141 6.63 -10.74 -6.64
C ARG A 141 6.01 -9.54 -5.94
N ILE A 142 5.28 -9.82 -4.86
CA ILE A 142 4.82 -8.81 -3.91
C ILE A 142 5.36 -9.22 -2.55
N ASN A 143 6.10 -8.32 -1.90
CA ASN A 143 6.59 -8.56 -0.54
C ASN A 143 5.40 -8.55 0.42
N THR A 144 5.27 -9.64 1.16
CA THR A 144 4.21 -9.86 2.15
C THR A 144 4.79 -10.40 3.44
N ASP A 145 6.04 -10.03 3.73
CA ASP A 145 6.87 -10.57 4.81
C ASP A 145 6.25 -10.37 6.21
N SER A 146 5.38 -9.38 6.36
CA SER A 146 4.70 -9.06 7.63
C SER A 146 3.46 -9.91 7.91
N PHE A 147 3.01 -10.74 6.95
CA PHE A 147 1.80 -11.53 7.06
C PHE A 147 2.13 -12.99 7.35
N ASN A 148 1.31 -13.63 8.20
CA ASN A 148 1.48 -15.06 8.52
C ASN A 148 0.93 -15.95 7.38
N ASP A 149 1.13 -17.28 7.51
CA ASP A 149 0.79 -18.25 6.47
C ASP A 149 -0.71 -18.25 6.10
N ASP A 150 -1.60 -18.11 7.06
CA ASP A 150 -3.04 -18.07 6.80
C ASP A 150 -3.45 -16.76 6.11
N GLU A 151 -2.85 -15.64 6.52
CA GLU A 151 -3.03 -14.36 5.86
C GLU A 151 -2.53 -14.41 4.41
N GLN A 152 -1.40 -15.09 4.14
CA GLN A 152 -0.88 -15.31 2.77
C GLN A 152 -1.88 -16.08 1.89
N LYS A 153 -2.45 -17.17 2.43
CA LYS A 153 -3.47 -17.97 1.72
C LYS A 153 -4.73 -17.15 1.42
N ILE A 154 -5.16 -16.30 2.36
CA ILE A 154 -6.30 -15.40 2.17
C ILE A 154 -6.01 -14.41 1.04
N VAL A 155 -4.79 -13.86 0.97
CA VAL A 155 -4.35 -12.96 -0.11
C VAL A 155 -4.36 -13.69 -1.46
N GLN A 156 -3.83 -14.91 -1.56
CA GLN A 156 -3.86 -15.70 -2.80
C GLN A 156 -5.30 -15.94 -3.28
N LYS A 157 -6.21 -16.33 -2.36
CA LYS A 157 -7.62 -16.51 -2.66
C LYS A 157 -8.26 -15.21 -3.16
N CYS A 158 -7.87 -14.07 -2.59
CA CYS A 158 -8.35 -12.76 -3.00
C CYS A 158 -7.88 -12.41 -4.43
N LEU A 159 -6.61 -12.60 -4.75
CA LEU A 159 -6.06 -12.37 -6.09
C LEU A 159 -6.76 -13.23 -7.13
N MET A 160 -6.99 -14.51 -6.83
CA MET A 160 -7.71 -15.39 -7.74
C MET A 160 -9.17 -14.96 -7.93
N ARG A 161 -9.89 -14.70 -6.83
CA ARG A 161 -11.34 -14.43 -6.90
C ARG A 161 -11.67 -13.07 -7.51
N ASN A 162 -10.89 -12.03 -7.17
CA ASN A 162 -11.20 -10.66 -7.58
C ASN A 162 -10.56 -10.27 -8.92
N PHE A 163 -9.43 -10.89 -9.28
CA PHE A 163 -8.66 -10.52 -10.48
C PHE A 163 -8.37 -11.70 -11.41
N GLY A 164 -8.75 -12.91 -11.02
CA GLY A 164 -8.47 -14.13 -11.77
C GLY A 164 -6.97 -14.46 -11.88
N ILE A 165 -6.14 -13.98 -10.93
CA ILE A 165 -4.69 -14.18 -10.92
C ILE A 165 -4.33 -15.37 -10.07
N LYS A 166 -3.76 -16.41 -10.70
CA LYS A 166 -3.14 -17.53 -10.00
C LYS A 166 -1.79 -17.10 -9.45
N SER A 167 -1.60 -17.23 -8.15
CA SER A 167 -0.32 -16.92 -7.49
C SER A 167 0.15 -18.10 -6.65
N LYS A 168 1.45 -18.10 -6.32
CA LYS A 168 2.07 -19.10 -5.46
C LYS A 168 2.69 -18.40 -4.26
N LEU A 169 2.99 -19.15 -3.20
CA LEU A 169 3.83 -18.68 -2.10
C LEU A 169 5.26 -19.11 -2.37
N HIS A 170 6.18 -18.16 -2.38
CA HIS A 170 7.62 -18.46 -2.45
C HIS A 170 8.30 -18.06 -1.16
N ARG A 171 9.06 -18.98 -0.61
CA ARG A 171 9.82 -18.74 0.61
C ARG A 171 11.05 -17.89 0.33
N LYS A 172 11.30 -16.92 1.22
CA LYS A 172 12.49 -16.06 1.22
C LYS A 172 13.08 -16.06 2.65
N GLY A 173 14.02 -16.95 2.91
CA GLY A 173 14.48 -17.20 4.27
C GLY A 173 13.32 -17.69 5.16
N ARG A 174 13.02 -16.97 6.24
CA ARG A 174 11.90 -17.25 7.15
C ARG A 174 10.55 -16.63 6.71
N TYR A 175 10.53 -15.82 5.65
CA TYR A 175 9.34 -15.09 5.18
C TYR A 175 8.76 -15.72 3.92
N TRP A 176 7.51 -15.38 3.63
CA TRP A 176 6.82 -15.73 2.41
C TRP A 176 6.53 -14.50 1.57
N ASN A 177 6.55 -14.65 0.26
CA ASN A 177 6.15 -13.64 -0.70
C ASN A 177 5.07 -14.20 -1.62
N ILE A 178 4.17 -13.35 -2.06
CA ILE A 178 3.27 -13.68 -3.17
C ILE A 178 4.09 -13.69 -4.46
N TYR A 179 4.09 -14.84 -5.13
CA TYR A 179 4.73 -15.04 -6.43
C TYR A 179 3.69 -15.17 -7.52
N ILE A 180 3.80 -14.33 -8.55
CA ILE A 180 2.97 -14.32 -9.74
C ILE A 180 3.82 -14.91 -10.87
N PRO A 181 3.53 -16.15 -11.35
CA PRO A 181 4.34 -16.81 -12.35
C PRO A 181 4.26 -16.12 -13.72
N ASN A 182 5.24 -16.39 -14.60
CA ASN A 182 5.30 -15.82 -15.96
C ASN A 182 3.98 -15.95 -16.72
N SER A 183 3.32 -17.11 -16.61
CA SER A 183 2.02 -17.35 -17.26
C SER A 183 0.90 -16.40 -16.82
N GLU A 184 1.01 -15.81 -15.64
CA GLU A 184 0.04 -14.86 -15.09
C GLU A 184 0.51 -13.40 -15.16
N ALA A 185 1.82 -13.18 -15.37
CA ALA A 185 2.43 -11.84 -15.29
C ALA A 185 1.85 -10.88 -16.34
N LYS A 186 1.68 -11.33 -17.58
CA LYS A 186 1.10 -10.51 -18.67
C LYS A 186 -0.32 -10.06 -18.32
N LYS A 187 -1.15 -10.97 -17.79
CA LYS A 187 -2.51 -10.67 -17.35
C LYS A 187 -2.50 -9.71 -16.16
N PHE A 188 -1.65 -9.95 -15.15
CA PHE A 188 -1.51 -9.08 -13.99
C PHE A 188 -1.10 -7.66 -14.41
N CYS A 189 -0.05 -7.54 -15.23
CA CYS A 189 0.41 -6.26 -15.74
C CYS A 189 -0.68 -5.52 -16.52
N LYS A 190 -1.46 -6.21 -17.36
CA LYS A 190 -2.58 -5.60 -18.10
C LYS A 190 -3.61 -4.97 -17.17
N ILE A 191 -3.90 -5.62 -16.03
CA ILE A 191 -4.86 -5.11 -15.02
C ILE A 191 -4.36 -3.83 -14.37
N ILE A 192 -3.07 -3.77 -13.98
CA ILE A 192 -2.55 -2.66 -13.18
C ILE A 192 -1.92 -1.54 -14.01
N LYS A 193 -1.48 -1.81 -15.25
CA LYS A 193 -0.77 -0.87 -16.14
C LYS A 193 -1.42 0.52 -16.25
N PRO A 194 -2.76 0.67 -16.35
CA PRO A 194 -3.39 1.98 -16.44
C PRO A 194 -3.21 2.89 -15.21
N PHE A 195 -2.78 2.32 -14.09
CA PHE A 195 -2.66 2.99 -12.80
C PHE A 195 -1.22 3.15 -12.32
N ILE A 196 -0.26 2.56 -13.04
CA ILE A 196 1.17 2.66 -12.71
C ILE A 196 1.70 4.02 -13.16
N ILE A 197 2.31 4.76 -12.25
CA ILE A 197 2.96 6.04 -12.58
C ILE A 197 4.20 5.82 -13.44
N ALA A 198 4.59 6.85 -14.20
CA ALA A 198 5.67 6.75 -15.17
C ALA A 198 6.98 6.22 -14.57
N GLU A 199 7.35 6.74 -13.39
CA GLU A 199 8.60 6.39 -12.69
C GLU A 199 8.66 4.94 -12.19
N LEU A 200 7.52 4.27 -12.08
CA LEU A 200 7.44 2.88 -11.61
C LEU A 200 7.10 1.87 -12.72
N LYS A 201 7.02 2.30 -13.98
CA LYS A 201 6.74 1.41 -15.13
C LYS A 201 7.76 0.29 -15.27
N TYR A 202 9.00 0.48 -14.82
CA TYR A 202 10.04 -0.55 -14.84
C TYR A 202 9.64 -1.81 -14.05
N LYS A 203 8.76 -1.67 -13.02
CA LYS A 203 8.28 -2.79 -12.23
C LYS A 203 7.39 -3.77 -13.03
N ILE A 204 6.84 -3.33 -14.16
CA ILE A 204 5.93 -4.10 -15.03
C ILE A 204 6.44 -4.23 -16.47
N SER A 205 7.70 -3.89 -16.74
CA SER A 205 8.32 -4.03 -18.07
C SER A 205 8.69 -5.49 -18.29
N LEU A 206 7.75 -6.24 -18.89
CA LEU A 206 7.98 -7.63 -19.28
C LEU A 206 8.81 -7.68 -20.57
N THR A 207 9.52 -8.79 -20.77
CA THR A 207 10.22 -9.10 -22.01
C THR A 207 9.21 -9.25 -23.15
N PRO A 208 9.49 -8.79 -24.36
CA PRO A 208 8.61 -8.89 -25.52
C PRO A 208 8.19 -10.32 -25.85
#